data_61b626850b379e2cee8935b5961a53a2
#
_entry.id   61b626850b379e2cee8935b5961a53a2
#
_cell.length_a   1.000
_cell.length_b   1.000
_cell.length_c   1.000
_cell.angle_alpha   90.00
_cell.angle_beta   90.00
_cell.angle_gamma   90.00
#
_symmetry.space_group_name_H-M   'P 1'
#
loop_
_entity.id
_entity.type
_entity.pdbx_description
1 polymer ?
#
loop_
_entity_poly.entity_id
_entity_poly.type
_entity_poly.pdbx_seq_one_letter_code
_entity_poly.pdbx_strand_id
1 'polypeptide(L)'
;MKETKDWGSIPFGYTPLRSRYEAVYKDGRWIENGLVGDAEIKLSESAVVFQYAQTCFEGLKAYRTKDGHIVCFRPDLNAKRLHDSCVRMMIPPLPDGMFEQAIKEVVSANRDWVPDHDSGGSLYLRPYVFGTNPVLGVKPATEFQFRVFGTPVGSYFA
;
A
#
# COMPACT_ATOMS: atom_id res chain seq x y z
N MET A 1 19.25 -5.19 22.09
CA MET A 1 19.77 -3.86 21.69
C MET A 1 19.00 -3.45 20.45
N LYS A 2 18.24 -2.33 20.49
CA LYS A 2 17.71 -1.73 19.26
C LYS A 2 18.90 -1.22 18.47
N GLU A 3 19.13 -1.77 17.28
CA GLU A 3 20.03 -1.13 16.32
C GLU A 3 19.50 0.28 16.08
N THR A 4 20.28 1.28 16.42
CA THR A 4 19.99 2.67 16.09
C THR A 4 20.11 2.80 14.58
N LYS A 5 18.98 2.78 13.90
CA LYS A 5 18.93 3.00 12.45
C LYS A 5 19.19 4.48 12.19
N ASP A 6 20.18 4.77 11.36
CA ASP A 6 20.39 6.13 10.86
C ASP A 6 19.32 6.48 9.82
N TRP A 7 18.18 6.99 10.33
CA TRP A 7 17.04 7.35 9.50
C TRP A 7 17.33 8.54 8.57
N GLY A 8 18.30 9.40 8.91
CA GLY A 8 18.65 10.59 8.12
C GLY A 8 19.34 10.28 6.81
N SER A 9 20.00 9.13 6.70
CA SER A 9 20.75 8.70 5.51
C SER A 9 19.97 7.75 4.59
N ILE A 10 18.73 7.37 4.93
CA ILE A 10 17.94 6.43 4.12
C ILE A 10 17.47 7.10 2.83
N PRO A 11 17.78 6.55 1.64
CA PRO A 11 17.28 7.08 0.38
C PRO A 11 15.78 6.81 0.23
N PHE A 12 15.14 7.48 -0.73
CA PHE A 12 13.76 7.12 -1.14
C PHE A 12 13.80 5.84 -1.98
N GLY A 13 13.84 4.69 -1.31
CA GLY A 13 13.98 3.37 -1.92
C GLY A 13 13.12 2.31 -1.23
N TYR A 14 13.01 1.14 -1.86
CA TYR A 14 12.24 0.03 -1.32
C TYR A 14 13.05 -0.79 -0.32
N THR A 15 12.60 -0.82 0.92
CA THR A 15 13.06 -1.74 1.97
C THR A 15 11.88 -2.62 2.36
N PRO A 16 11.92 -3.94 2.12
CA PRO A 16 10.80 -4.81 2.48
C PRO A 16 10.64 -4.89 3.99
N LEU A 17 9.42 -4.66 4.47
CA LEU A 17 9.07 -4.80 5.87
C LEU A 17 8.43 -6.17 6.15
N ARG A 18 8.19 -6.46 7.43
CA ARG A 18 7.65 -7.75 7.88
C ARG A 18 6.23 -8.00 7.37
N SER A 19 5.39 -6.98 7.37
CA SER A 19 3.95 -7.14 7.14
C SER A 19 3.43 -6.15 6.11
N ARG A 20 2.51 -6.61 5.30
CA ARG A 20 1.68 -5.86 4.35
C ARG A 20 0.25 -6.30 4.45
N TYR A 21 -0.68 -5.48 3.96
CA TYR A 21 -2.10 -5.83 3.89
C TYR A 21 -2.44 -6.37 2.52
N GLU A 22 -3.39 -7.30 2.48
CA GLU A 22 -3.91 -7.89 1.26
C GLU A 22 -5.42 -8.10 1.32
N ALA A 23 -6.10 -7.76 0.23
CA ALA A 23 -7.47 -8.20 -0.05
C ALA A 23 -7.58 -8.58 -1.53
N VAL A 24 -8.48 -9.51 -1.85
CA VAL A 24 -8.73 -9.98 -3.22
C VAL A 24 -10.18 -9.73 -3.59
N TYR A 25 -10.40 -9.30 -4.84
CA TYR A 25 -11.74 -9.22 -5.43
C TYR A 25 -11.98 -10.43 -6.30
N LYS A 26 -12.96 -11.21 -5.95
CA LYS A 26 -13.36 -12.42 -6.67
C LYS A 26 -14.84 -12.69 -6.48
N ASP A 27 -15.49 -13.24 -7.50
CA ASP A 27 -16.91 -13.59 -7.47
C ASP A 27 -17.81 -12.43 -7.02
N GLY A 28 -17.49 -11.21 -7.50
CA GLY A 28 -18.28 -10.01 -7.26
C GLY A 28 -18.08 -9.35 -5.89
N ARG A 29 -17.11 -9.76 -5.09
CA ARG A 29 -16.87 -9.20 -3.75
C ARG A 29 -15.39 -9.10 -3.39
N TRP A 30 -15.10 -8.17 -2.50
CA TRP A 30 -13.80 -8.10 -1.82
C TRP A 30 -13.75 -9.10 -0.66
N ILE A 31 -12.63 -9.79 -0.54
CA ILE A 31 -12.29 -10.74 0.53
C ILE A 31 -11.00 -10.27 1.17
N GLU A 32 -11.05 -9.94 2.46
CA GLU A 32 -9.89 -9.47 3.21
C GLU A 32 -9.06 -10.66 3.71
N ASN A 33 -7.79 -10.72 3.30
CA ASN A 33 -6.80 -11.64 3.87
C ASN A 33 -6.10 -11.02 5.09
N GLY A 34 -6.22 -9.69 5.25
CA GLY A 34 -5.57 -8.96 6.33
C GLY A 34 -4.06 -8.86 6.16
N LEU A 35 -3.32 -8.93 7.27
CA LEU A 35 -1.86 -8.84 7.25
C LEU A 35 -1.23 -10.14 6.73
N VAL A 36 -0.34 -10.00 5.75
CA VAL A 36 0.44 -11.09 5.16
C VAL A 36 1.94 -10.77 5.20
N GLY A 37 2.77 -11.82 5.26
CA GLY A 37 4.24 -11.67 5.34
C GLY A 37 4.94 -11.66 3.99
N ASP A 38 4.32 -12.24 2.95
CA ASP A 38 4.97 -12.42 1.66
C ASP A 38 5.04 -11.12 0.83
N ALA A 39 6.26 -10.72 0.46
CA ALA A 39 6.50 -9.54 -0.37
C ALA A 39 6.34 -9.82 -1.87
N GLU A 40 6.40 -11.08 -2.26
CA GLU A 40 6.27 -11.48 -3.65
C GLU A 40 4.80 -11.72 -4.03
N ILE A 41 4.49 -11.50 -5.30
CA ILE A 41 3.16 -11.72 -5.87
C ILE A 41 3.31 -12.70 -7.03
N LYS A 42 2.63 -13.84 -6.95
CA LYS A 42 2.61 -14.82 -8.02
C LYS A 42 1.40 -14.58 -8.91
N LEU A 43 1.65 -14.29 -10.18
CA LEU A 43 0.62 -14.05 -11.19
C LEU A 43 0.88 -14.89 -12.45
N SER A 44 -0.18 -15.12 -13.24
CA SER A 44 -0.04 -15.62 -14.60
C SER A 44 0.70 -14.59 -15.48
N GLU A 45 1.51 -15.04 -16.45
CA GLU A 45 2.12 -14.14 -17.44
C GLU A 45 1.08 -13.34 -18.23
N SER A 46 -0.14 -13.87 -18.37
CA SER A 46 -1.27 -13.22 -19.05
C SER A 46 -2.18 -12.40 -18.11
N ALA A 47 -1.76 -12.13 -16.86
CA ALA A 47 -2.52 -11.29 -15.96
C ALA A 47 -2.78 -9.89 -16.57
N VAL A 48 -3.99 -9.36 -16.38
CA VAL A 48 -4.42 -8.10 -17.00
C VAL A 48 -3.46 -6.94 -16.69
N VAL A 49 -2.90 -6.91 -15.49
CA VAL A 49 -1.93 -5.88 -15.10
C VAL A 49 -0.69 -5.87 -16.01
N PHE A 50 -0.21 -7.02 -16.45
CA PHE A 50 0.96 -7.11 -17.35
C PHE A 50 0.61 -6.78 -18.79
N GLN A 51 -0.58 -7.13 -19.24
CA GLN A 51 -0.99 -6.95 -20.62
C GLN A 51 -1.51 -5.54 -20.93
N TYR A 52 -2.29 -4.96 -19.99
CA TYR A 52 -3.03 -3.73 -20.23
C TYR A 52 -2.85 -2.69 -19.12
N ALA A 53 -1.95 -2.90 -18.18
CA ALA A 53 -1.63 -1.99 -17.08
C ALA A 53 -2.88 -1.51 -16.30
N GLN A 54 -3.89 -2.40 -16.12
CA GLN A 54 -5.06 -2.06 -15.32
C GLN A 54 -4.71 -2.09 -13.84
N THR A 55 -4.22 -0.96 -13.36
CA THR A 55 -3.75 -0.73 -11.99
C THR A 55 -3.88 0.73 -11.61
N CYS A 56 -4.03 1.01 -10.33
CA CYS A 56 -3.91 2.35 -9.77
C CYS A 56 -3.30 2.28 -8.38
N PHE A 57 -2.72 3.38 -7.91
CA PHE A 57 -2.06 3.43 -6.61
C PHE A 57 -2.24 4.77 -5.92
N GLU A 58 -1.97 4.76 -4.63
CA GLU A 58 -1.84 5.92 -3.77
C GLU A 58 -0.48 5.98 -3.09
N GLY A 59 -0.15 7.14 -2.56
CA GLY A 59 1.02 7.36 -1.74
C GLY A 59 0.69 8.28 -0.59
N LEU A 60 0.99 7.83 0.64
CA LEU A 60 0.87 8.63 1.84
C LEU A 60 1.98 8.27 2.82
N LYS A 61 2.12 9.03 3.89
CA LYS A 61 3.20 8.84 4.86
C LYS A 61 2.65 8.75 6.28
N ALA A 62 3.26 7.89 7.09
CA ALA A 62 3.09 7.87 8.52
C ALA A 62 4.30 8.53 9.20
N TYR A 63 4.05 9.36 10.18
CA TYR A 63 5.06 10.12 10.91
C TYR A 63 4.98 9.82 12.39
N ARG A 64 6.13 9.79 13.06
CA ARG A 64 6.19 9.77 14.51
C ARG A 64 6.16 11.20 15.03
N THR A 65 5.23 11.48 15.93
CA THR A 65 5.15 12.77 16.61
C THR A 65 6.18 12.87 17.74
N LYS A 66 6.41 14.08 18.28
CA LYS A 66 7.37 14.33 19.35
C LYS A 66 7.04 13.55 20.64
N ASP A 67 5.76 13.32 20.91
CA ASP A 67 5.26 12.54 22.05
C ASP A 67 5.11 11.04 21.76
N GLY A 68 5.63 10.57 20.60
CA GLY A 68 5.76 9.16 20.23
C GLY A 68 4.53 8.53 19.58
N HIS A 69 3.47 9.28 19.32
CA HIS A 69 2.33 8.80 18.53
C HIS A 69 2.71 8.65 17.05
N ILE A 70 1.99 7.81 16.33
CA ILE A 70 2.15 7.67 14.90
C ILE A 70 0.86 8.15 14.22
N VAL A 71 1.03 9.07 13.26
CA VAL A 71 -0.09 9.74 12.58
C VAL A 71 0.08 9.70 11.07
N CYS A 72 -1.05 9.65 10.36
CA CYS A 72 -1.14 9.89 8.92
C CYS A 72 -1.96 11.15 8.67
N PHE A 73 -1.54 11.98 7.71
CA PHE A 73 -2.29 13.18 7.37
C PHE A 73 -3.37 12.87 6.33
N ARG A 74 -4.64 13.09 6.70
CA ARG A 74 -5.82 12.97 5.83
C ARG A 74 -5.86 11.71 4.96
N PRO A 75 -5.74 10.50 5.54
CA PRO A 75 -5.83 9.25 4.77
C PRO A 75 -7.20 9.08 4.09
N ASP A 76 -8.26 9.71 4.60
CA ASP A 76 -9.59 9.78 4.02
C ASP A 76 -9.58 10.39 2.59
N LEU A 77 -8.75 11.41 2.33
CA LEU A 77 -8.61 12.01 1.00
C LEU A 77 -7.86 11.08 0.04
N ASN A 78 -6.89 10.31 0.53
CA ASN A 78 -6.24 9.28 -0.26
C ASN A 78 -7.22 8.14 -0.60
N ALA A 79 -8.04 7.70 0.35
CA ALA A 79 -9.09 6.71 0.13
C ALA A 79 -10.07 7.17 -0.97
N LYS A 80 -10.54 8.42 -0.86
CA LYS A 80 -11.42 9.00 -1.88
C LYS A 80 -10.77 9.03 -3.26
N ARG A 81 -9.51 9.45 -3.36
CA ARG A 81 -8.79 9.52 -4.65
C ARG A 81 -8.54 8.13 -5.23
N LEU A 82 -8.23 7.13 -4.41
CA LEU A 82 -8.13 5.74 -4.87
C LEU A 82 -9.47 5.23 -5.39
N HIS A 83 -10.56 5.52 -4.69
CA HIS A 83 -11.92 5.20 -5.14
C HIS A 83 -12.19 5.79 -6.53
N ASP A 84 -11.95 7.10 -6.71
CA ASP A 84 -12.19 7.79 -7.99
C ASP A 84 -11.31 7.19 -9.11
N SER A 85 -10.07 6.83 -8.80
CA SER A 85 -9.14 6.13 -9.72
C SER A 85 -9.64 4.73 -10.09
N CYS A 86 -10.13 3.96 -9.12
CA CYS A 86 -10.73 2.64 -9.36
C CYS A 86 -11.91 2.74 -10.31
N VAL A 87 -12.85 3.66 -10.06
CA VAL A 87 -14.00 3.90 -10.94
C VAL A 87 -13.54 4.24 -12.36
N ARG A 88 -12.56 5.13 -12.50
CA ARG A 88 -12.01 5.53 -13.81
C ARG A 88 -11.38 4.37 -14.57
N MET A 89 -10.72 3.46 -13.85
CA MET A 89 -10.02 2.31 -14.41
C MET A 89 -10.91 1.06 -14.54
N MET A 90 -12.21 1.16 -14.27
CA MET A 90 -13.14 0.01 -14.24
C MET A 90 -12.70 -1.08 -13.25
N ILE A 91 -12.11 -0.67 -12.15
CA ILE A 91 -11.75 -1.51 -11.01
C ILE A 91 -12.88 -1.38 -9.99
N PRO A 92 -13.41 -2.47 -9.41
CA PRO A 92 -14.38 -2.38 -8.32
C PRO A 92 -13.81 -1.57 -7.14
N PRO A 93 -14.46 -0.47 -6.72
CA PRO A 93 -13.99 0.29 -5.57
C PRO A 93 -13.90 -0.56 -4.31
N LEU A 94 -12.96 -0.21 -3.42
CA LEU A 94 -12.88 -0.84 -2.11
C LEU A 94 -14.14 -0.52 -1.29
N PRO A 95 -14.59 -1.45 -0.43
CA PRO A 95 -15.62 -1.15 0.57
C PRO A 95 -15.22 0.01 1.49
N ASP A 96 -16.21 0.74 1.97
CA ASP A 96 -16.00 1.85 2.90
C ASP A 96 -15.19 1.42 4.13
N GLY A 97 -14.18 2.19 4.47
CA GLY A 97 -13.30 1.96 5.62
C GLY A 97 -12.18 0.94 5.39
N MET A 98 -12.20 0.12 4.33
CA MET A 98 -11.15 -0.88 4.08
C MET A 98 -9.78 -0.23 3.86
N PHE A 99 -9.72 0.89 3.14
CA PHE A 99 -8.46 1.61 2.90
C PHE A 99 -7.82 2.06 4.21
N GLU A 100 -8.57 2.78 5.06
CA GLU A 100 -8.09 3.31 6.33
C GLU A 100 -7.71 2.19 7.30
N GLN A 101 -8.49 1.11 7.32
CA GLN A 101 -8.19 -0.06 8.13
C GLN A 101 -6.88 -0.72 7.69
N ALA A 102 -6.67 -0.91 6.38
CA ALA A 102 -5.43 -1.46 5.82
C ALA A 102 -4.21 -0.60 6.18
N ILE A 103 -4.31 0.73 6.08
CA ILE A 103 -3.26 1.67 6.49
C ILE A 103 -2.94 1.50 7.98
N LYS A 104 -3.96 1.49 8.84
CA LYS A 104 -3.81 1.34 10.29
C LYS A 104 -3.11 0.03 10.66
N GLU A 105 -3.51 -1.07 10.04
CA GLU A 105 -2.93 -2.39 10.30
C GLU A 105 -1.46 -2.46 9.87
N VAL A 106 -1.13 -2.00 8.65
CA VAL A 106 0.26 -2.00 8.15
C VAL A 106 1.16 -1.13 9.02
N VAL A 107 0.71 0.07 9.39
CA VAL A 107 1.47 0.97 10.27
C VAL A 107 1.67 0.35 11.65
N SER A 108 0.63 -0.23 12.23
CA SER A 108 0.70 -0.85 13.56
C SER A 108 1.65 -2.05 13.58
N ALA A 109 1.57 -2.91 12.57
CA ALA A 109 2.43 -4.10 12.46
C ALA A 109 3.91 -3.76 12.21
N ASN A 110 4.19 -2.61 11.60
CA ASN A 110 5.54 -2.15 11.27
C ASN A 110 5.95 -0.89 12.06
N ARG A 111 5.36 -0.65 13.23
CA ARG A 111 5.57 0.57 14.04
C ARG A 111 7.04 0.88 14.36
N ASP A 112 7.87 -0.15 14.49
CA ASP A 112 9.30 -0.01 14.77
C ASP A 112 10.11 0.47 13.56
N TRP A 113 9.47 0.54 12.39
CA TRP A 113 10.03 1.04 11.14
C TRP A 113 9.56 2.46 10.80
N VAL A 114 8.72 3.06 11.64
CA VAL A 114 8.40 4.48 11.52
C VAL A 114 9.55 5.29 12.11
N PRO A 115 10.27 6.08 11.29
CA PRO A 115 11.42 6.88 11.74
C PRO A 115 11.08 7.80 12.91
N ASP A 116 12.09 8.14 13.71
CA ASP A 116 11.94 9.05 14.85
C ASP A 116 11.59 10.46 14.36
N HIS A 117 10.88 11.23 15.21
CA HIS A 117 10.37 12.57 14.89
C HIS A 117 11.47 13.51 14.33
N ASP A 118 12.63 13.53 14.96
CA ASP A 118 13.70 14.49 14.64
C ASP A 118 14.62 14.01 13.49
N SER A 119 14.35 12.82 12.93
CA SER A 119 15.18 12.21 11.88
C SER A 119 14.94 12.79 10.47
N GLY A 120 13.87 13.54 10.27
CA GLY A 120 13.41 13.98 8.94
C GLY A 120 12.84 12.85 8.06
N GLY A 121 12.88 11.61 8.53
CA GLY A 121 12.33 10.43 7.84
C GLY A 121 10.85 10.21 8.09
N SER A 122 10.28 9.27 7.36
CA SER A 122 8.89 8.85 7.50
C SER A 122 8.71 7.41 7.01
N LEU A 123 7.60 6.77 7.37
CA LEU A 123 7.18 5.53 6.74
C LEU A 123 6.28 5.86 5.54
N TYR A 124 6.80 5.65 4.33
CA TYR A 124 6.01 5.76 3.11
C TYR A 124 5.11 4.54 2.95
N LEU A 125 3.86 4.75 2.60
CA LEU A 125 2.86 3.71 2.39
C LEU A 125 2.40 3.72 0.93
N ARG A 126 2.36 2.54 0.32
CA ARG A 126 1.93 2.33 -1.07
C ARG A 126 0.69 1.43 -1.11
N PRO A 127 -0.52 2.00 -1.02
CA PRO A 127 -1.75 1.30 -1.41
C PRO A 127 -1.84 1.18 -2.93
N TYR A 128 -2.23 0.02 -3.45
CA TYR A 128 -2.41 -0.17 -4.89
C TYR A 128 -3.38 -1.31 -5.19
N VAL A 129 -4.06 -1.20 -6.32
CA VAL A 129 -5.00 -2.20 -6.83
C VAL A 129 -4.61 -2.57 -8.25
N PHE A 130 -4.71 -3.84 -8.62
CA PHE A 130 -4.35 -4.31 -9.94
C PHE A 130 -5.16 -5.55 -10.36
N GLY A 131 -5.38 -5.70 -11.68
CA GLY A 131 -6.09 -6.84 -12.27
C GLY A 131 -5.22 -8.09 -12.32
N THR A 132 -5.71 -9.21 -11.80
CA THR A 132 -4.93 -10.43 -11.57
C THR A 132 -5.30 -11.59 -12.48
N ASN A 133 -6.55 -11.66 -12.98
CA ASN A 133 -6.96 -12.79 -13.80
C ASN A 133 -6.26 -12.82 -15.17
N PRO A 134 -6.00 -14.02 -15.72
CA PRO A 134 -5.41 -14.18 -17.03
C PRO A 134 -6.40 -13.78 -18.13
N VAL A 135 -5.97 -12.93 -19.06
CA VAL A 135 -6.75 -12.45 -20.21
C VAL A 135 -5.83 -12.19 -21.39
N LEU A 136 -6.25 -12.53 -22.61
CA LEU A 136 -5.54 -12.16 -23.84
C LEU A 136 -6.29 -11.05 -24.60
N GLY A 137 -7.61 -11.09 -24.66
CA GLY A 137 -8.42 -10.05 -25.32
C GLY A 137 -8.51 -8.77 -24.48
N VAL A 138 -8.63 -7.61 -25.16
CA VAL A 138 -8.77 -6.29 -24.51
C VAL A 138 -10.12 -6.19 -23.82
N LYS A 139 -10.16 -6.39 -22.53
CA LYS A 139 -11.33 -6.23 -21.66
C LYS A 139 -10.88 -5.99 -20.22
N PRO A 140 -11.74 -5.36 -19.38
CA PRO A 140 -11.44 -5.20 -17.96
C PRO A 140 -11.21 -6.55 -17.26
N ALA A 141 -10.38 -6.54 -16.23
CA ALA A 141 -10.22 -7.69 -15.34
C ALA A 141 -11.54 -8.01 -14.61
N THR A 142 -11.66 -9.25 -14.18
CA THR A 142 -12.76 -9.75 -13.35
C THR A 142 -12.30 -10.12 -11.93
N GLU A 143 -11.00 -10.23 -11.73
CA GLU A 143 -10.38 -10.44 -10.43
C GLU A 143 -9.31 -9.38 -10.20
N PHE A 144 -9.21 -8.90 -8.95
CA PHE A 144 -8.27 -7.85 -8.57
C PHE A 144 -7.62 -8.18 -7.21
N GLN A 145 -6.47 -7.58 -6.98
CA GLN A 145 -5.83 -7.61 -5.68
C GLN A 145 -5.58 -6.18 -5.20
N PHE A 146 -5.92 -5.90 -3.95
CA PHE A 146 -5.55 -4.70 -3.22
C PHE A 146 -4.44 -5.04 -2.24
N ARG A 147 -3.37 -4.28 -2.27
CA ARG A 147 -2.26 -4.43 -1.31
C ARG A 147 -1.82 -3.07 -0.77
N VAL A 148 -1.30 -3.11 0.44
CA VAL A 148 -0.61 -1.98 1.06
C VAL A 148 0.71 -2.47 1.63
N PHE A 149 1.82 -1.87 1.21
CA PHE A 149 3.10 -2.07 1.87
C PHE A 149 3.67 -0.74 2.37
N GLY A 150 4.60 -0.81 3.33
CA GLY A 150 5.34 0.33 3.82
C GLY A 150 6.84 0.19 3.54
N THR A 151 7.53 1.32 3.44
CA THR A 151 9.00 1.39 3.38
C THR A 151 9.48 2.65 4.11
N PRO A 152 10.48 2.56 4.99
CA PRO A 152 11.04 3.76 5.60
C PRO A 152 11.79 4.57 4.55
N VAL A 153 11.62 5.88 4.55
CA VAL A 153 12.25 6.80 3.60
C VAL A 153 12.78 8.03 4.32
N GLY A 154 13.88 8.56 3.84
CA GLY A 154 14.39 9.87 4.22
C GLY A 154 13.66 11.00 3.51
N SER A 155 14.31 12.19 3.44
CA SER A 155 13.76 13.32 2.67
C SER A 155 13.67 12.97 1.19
N TYR A 156 12.55 13.33 0.55
CA TYR A 156 12.38 13.13 -0.90
C TYR A 156 13.24 14.10 -1.72
N PHE A 157 13.44 15.30 -1.20
CA PHE A 157 14.31 16.31 -1.79
C PHE A 157 15.55 16.45 -0.90
N ALA A 158 16.71 16.16 -1.45
CA ALA A 158 18.00 16.42 -0.83
C ALA A 158 18.43 17.86 -1.09
#